data_1fefd084d93a29d6427c5063f0b046fa
#
_entry.id   1fefd084d93a29d6427c5063f0b046fa
#
_cell.length_a   1.000
_cell.length_b   1.000
_cell.length_c   1.000
_cell.angle_alpha   90.00
_cell.angle_beta   90.00
_cell.angle_gamma   90.00
#
_symmetry.space_group_name_H-M   'P 1'
#
loop_
_entity.id
_entity.type
_entity.pdbx_description
1 polymer ?
#
loop_
_entity_poly.entity_id
_entity_poly.type
_entity_poly.pdbx_seq_one_letter_code
_entity_poly.pdbx_strand_id
1 'polypeptide(L)'
;NPGFLMDTLPIVLTGPCKEVESIKVTRMMDSSKRRIPYQKKIGTGLSPEEFRKMIDEKKITGHVGLVESIAMIAEALGWKLDEIREFPPEPVIAEKEIATSYTTVKPGFVAGLKSIAHGIKNGKAVIILEFISHAAVEEEYDAVSIEGTPKIYEKIAGGVHGDIGTVAMIVNMIPKVLNAKPGLMTMKDLPLPSATPEDMRVYLQMKK
;
A
#
# COMPACT_ATOMS: atom_id res chain seq x y z
N ASN A 1 1.32 1.12 -3.14
CA ASN A 1 0.58 -0.02 -3.28
C ASN A 1 1.29 -0.72 -4.33
N PRO A 2 1.55 -0.98 -5.33
CA PRO A 2 1.08 -0.79 -6.70
C PRO A 2 0.09 -1.91 -7.13
N GLY A 3 -0.89 -2.20 -6.31
CA GLY A 3 -1.85 -3.27 -6.59
C GLY A 3 -1.31 -4.68 -6.31
N PHE A 4 -0.39 -4.77 -5.35
CA PHE A 4 0.25 -6.03 -4.96
C PHE A 4 0.56 -6.09 -3.47
N LEU A 5 1.36 -5.12 -2.96
CA LEU A 5 1.97 -5.20 -1.63
C LEU A 5 0.97 -5.16 -0.48
N MET A 6 -0.13 -4.41 -0.63
CA MET A 6 -1.10 -4.19 0.44
C MET A 6 -2.43 -4.95 0.22
N ASP A 7 -2.50 -5.79 -0.79
CA ASP A 7 -3.71 -6.57 -1.12
C ASP A 7 -3.36 -7.99 -1.60
N THR A 8 -2.81 -8.16 -2.79
CA THR A 8 -2.54 -9.48 -3.38
C THR A 8 -1.50 -10.28 -2.58
N LEU A 9 -0.40 -9.65 -2.15
CA LEU A 9 0.66 -10.30 -1.39
C LEU A 9 0.15 -10.87 -0.04
N PRO A 10 -0.53 -10.09 0.83
CA PRO A 10 -1.09 -10.64 2.05
C PRO A 10 -2.10 -11.77 1.78
N ILE A 11 -2.91 -11.70 0.72
CA ILE A 11 -3.81 -12.81 0.35
C ILE A 11 -3.01 -14.08 0.06
N VAL A 12 -1.97 -14.00 -0.78
CA VAL A 12 -1.12 -15.16 -1.13
C VAL A 12 -0.44 -15.74 0.10
N LEU A 13 0.04 -14.89 1.02
CA LEU A 13 0.69 -15.32 2.25
C LEU A 13 -0.25 -16.05 3.22
N THR A 14 -1.57 -15.91 3.10
CA THR A 14 -2.52 -16.70 3.89
C THR A 14 -2.61 -18.17 3.43
N GLY A 15 -2.14 -18.48 2.22
CA GLY A 15 -2.27 -19.83 1.64
C GLY A 15 -1.79 -21.00 2.51
N PRO A 16 -0.65 -20.93 3.23
CA PRO A 16 -0.21 -21.96 4.14
C PRO A 16 -0.87 -21.91 5.53
N CYS A 17 -1.72 -20.93 5.82
CA CYS A 17 -2.37 -20.82 7.12
C CYS A 17 -3.62 -21.69 7.20
N LYS A 18 -3.67 -22.57 8.21
CA LYS A 18 -4.90 -23.29 8.57
C LYS A 18 -5.97 -22.35 9.14
N GLU A 19 -5.53 -21.35 9.90
CA GLU A 19 -6.37 -20.36 10.52
C GLU A 19 -5.73 -18.98 10.38
N VAL A 20 -6.55 -17.96 10.12
CA VAL A 20 -6.14 -16.56 10.06
C VAL A 20 -7.04 -15.75 11.00
N GLU A 21 -6.43 -15.08 11.97
CA GLU A 21 -7.13 -14.25 12.96
C GLU A 21 -7.11 -12.78 12.57
N SER A 22 -5.95 -12.28 12.15
CA SER A 22 -5.79 -10.91 11.66
C SER A 22 -4.61 -10.75 10.72
N ILE A 23 -4.66 -9.69 9.91
CA ILE A 23 -3.62 -9.31 8.95
C ILE A 23 -3.27 -7.85 9.19
N LYS A 24 -1.99 -7.57 9.35
CA LYS A 24 -1.45 -6.21 9.34
C LYS A 24 -0.47 -6.05 8.19
N VAL A 25 -0.65 -5.01 7.40
CA VAL A 25 0.27 -4.64 6.33
C VAL A 25 0.81 -3.25 6.58
N THR A 26 2.11 -3.10 6.54
CA THR A 26 2.79 -1.81 6.70
C THR A 26 3.64 -1.53 5.49
N ARG A 27 3.51 -0.34 4.92
CA ARG A 27 4.38 0.19 3.89
C ARG A 27 5.07 1.44 4.40
N MET A 28 6.40 1.38 4.55
CA MET A 28 7.25 2.47 5.02
C MET A 28 8.13 2.98 3.89
N MET A 29 7.98 4.25 3.50
CA MET A 29 8.66 4.83 2.34
C MET A 29 9.40 6.12 2.69
N ASP A 30 10.67 6.22 2.27
CA ASP A 30 11.40 7.48 2.26
C ASP A 30 10.90 8.39 1.11
N SER A 31 10.45 9.58 1.47
CA SER A 31 10.02 10.59 0.51
C SER A 31 11.07 11.64 0.20
N SER A 32 12.23 11.63 0.87
CA SER A 32 13.24 12.69 0.77
C SER A 32 13.77 12.93 -0.65
N LYS A 33 13.84 11.84 -1.44
CA LYS A 33 14.33 11.86 -2.83
C LYS A 33 13.22 11.73 -3.87
N ARG A 34 11.96 11.71 -3.43
CA ARG A 34 10.82 11.60 -4.36
C ARG A 34 10.62 12.91 -5.11
N ARG A 35 10.00 12.83 -6.29
CA ARG A 35 9.66 14.01 -7.11
C ARG A 35 8.87 15.06 -6.33
N ILE A 36 9.10 16.32 -6.62
CA ILE A 36 8.50 17.47 -5.92
C ILE A 36 6.95 17.38 -5.81
N PRO A 37 6.19 17.04 -6.87
CA PRO A 37 4.73 16.93 -6.76
C PRO A 37 4.28 15.90 -5.72
N TYR A 38 5.03 14.81 -5.57
CA TYR A 38 4.74 13.80 -4.54
C TYR A 38 4.97 14.35 -3.14
N GLN A 39 6.11 15.00 -2.88
CA GLN A 39 6.41 15.60 -1.59
C GLN A 39 5.38 16.67 -1.19
N LYS A 40 4.96 17.51 -2.14
CA LYS A 40 3.87 18.46 -1.92
C LYS A 40 2.55 17.78 -1.57
N LYS A 41 2.22 16.69 -2.28
CA LYS A 41 0.98 15.91 -2.04
C LYS A 41 0.91 15.33 -0.63
N ILE A 42 2.05 14.98 -0.03
CA ILE A 42 2.10 14.43 1.33
C ILE A 42 2.35 15.50 2.40
N GLY A 43 2.37 16.78 2.03
CA GLY A 43 2.47 17.91 2.95
C GLY A 43 3.87 18.21 3.46
N THR A 44 4.94 17.72 2.80
CA THR A 44 6.33 17.97 3.22
C THR A 44 6.63 19.46 3.33
N GLY A 45 7.12 19.90 4.49
CA GLY A 45 7.51 21.28 4.78
C GLY A 45 6.38 22.19 5.27
N LEU A 46 5.14 21.71 5.36
CA LEU A 46 4.03 22.47 5.94
C LEU A 46 4.13 22.55 7.46
N SER A 47 3.53 23.58 8.07
CA SER A 47 3.23 23.53 9.50
C SER A 47 2.12 22.52 9.79
N PRO A 48 2.01 21.99 11.03
CA PRO A 48 0.91 21.10 11.41
C PRO A 48 -0.48 21.72 11.18
N GLU A 49 -0.63 23.02 11.37
CA GLU A 49 -1.88 23.77 11.17
C GLU A 49 -2.23 23.83 9.68
N GLU A 50 -1.26 24.17 8.83
CA GLU A 50 -1.46 24.20 7.37
C GLU A 50 -1.80 22.81 6.84
N PHE A 51 -1.14 21.75 7.35
CA PHE A 51 -1.44 20.37 6.98
C PHE A 51 -2.89 20.01 7.31
N ARG A 52 -3.37 20.28 8.54
CA ARG A 52 -4.76 20.04 8.94
C ARG A 52 -5.74 20.79 8.05
N LYS A 53 -5.48 22.06 7.79
CA LYS A 53 -6.30 22.87 6.88
C LYS A 53 -6.37 22.24 5.47
N MET A 54 -5.26 21.74 4.95
CA MET A 54 -5.25 21.07 3.63
C MET A 54 -5.98 19.74 3.61
N ILE A 55 -6.02 19.00 4.72
CA ILE A 55 -6.88 17.81 4.88
C ILE A 55 -8.35 18.22 4.85
N ASP A 56 -8.75 19.24 5.64
CA ASP A 56 -10.14 19.73 5.70
C ASP A 56 -10.62 20.24 4.34
N GLU A 57 -9.75 20.91 3.60
CA GLU A 57 -10.00 21.39 2.22
C GLU A 57 -9.91 20.27 1.16
N LYS A 58 -9.64 19.01 1.54
CA LYS A 58 -9.42 17.85 0.66
C LYS A 58 -8.30 18.04 -0.38
N LYS A 59 -7.35 18.92 -0.11
CA LYS A 59 -6.13 19.12 -0.92
C LYS A 59 -5.07 18.05 -0.65
N ILE A 60 -5.03 17.52 0.57
CA ILE A 60 -4.29 16.33 0.95
C ILE A 60 -5.32 15.24 1.29
N THR A 61 -5.28 14.12 0.59
CA THR A 61 -6.27 13.02 0.73
C THR A 61 -5.67 11.75 1.35
N GLY A 62 -4.38 11.78 1.67
CA GLY A 62 -3.67 10.58 2.08
C GLY A 62 -3.44 9.59 0.94
N HIS A 63 -3.24 8.33 1.31
CA HIS A 63 -3.10 7.24 0.34
C HIS A 63 -4.49 6.73 -0.05
N VAL A 64 -4.83 6.84 -1.33
CA VAL A 64 -6.10 6.34 -1.88
C VAL A 64 -5.98 4.84 -2.20
N GLY A 65 -7.03 4.06 -1.90
CA GLY A 65 -7.11 2.64 -2.23
C GLY A 65 -6.97 1.67 -1.05
N LEU A 66 -6.84 2.16 0.19
CA LEU A 66 -6.79 1.29 1.37
C LEU A 66 -8.12 0.56 1.61
N VAL A 67 -9.24 1.23 1.35
CA VAL A 67 -10.59 0.66 1.51
C VAL A 67 -10.80 -0.50 0.54
N GLU A 68 -10.41 -0.32 -0.73
CA GLU A 68 -10.51 -1.34 -1.78
C GLU A 68 -9.59 -2.53 -1.49
N SER A 69 -8.37 -2.28 -1.00
CA SER A 69 -7.43 -3.34 -0.61
C SER A 69 -7.98 -4.17 0.56
N ILE A 70 -8.56 -3.53 1.59
CA ILE A 70 -9.22 -4.24 2.70
C ILE A 70 -10.39 -5.07 2.20
N ALA A 71 -11.25 -4.50 1.35
CA ALA A 71 -12.39 -5.21 0.78
C ALA A 71 -11.96 -6.45 -0.01
N MET A 72 -10.89 -6.34 -0.82
CA MET A 72 -10.36 -7.45 -1.60
C MET A 72 -9.78 -8.56 -0.70
N ILE A 73 -9.04 -8.21 0.36
CA ILE A 73 -8.52 -9.17 1.34
C ILE A 73 -9.69 -9.89 2.04
N ALA A 74 -10.66 -9.14 2.53
CA ALA A 74 -11.81 -9.69 3.23
C ALA A 74 -12.61 -10.65 2.34
N GLU A 75 -12.85 -10.27 1.09
CA GLU A 75 -13.57 -11.12 0.12
C GLU A 75 -12.79 -12.41 -0.19
N ALA A 76 -11.46 -12.31 -0.39
CA ALA A 76 -10.62 -13.47 -0.65
C ALA A 76 -10.63 -14.49 0.50
N LEU A 77 -10.76 -14.03 1.75
CA LEU A 77 -10.84 -14.86 2.95
C LEU A 77 -12.28 -15.27 3.32
N GLY A 78 -13.29 -14.84 2.55
CA GLY A 78 -14.68 -15.05 2.89
C GLY A 78 -15.12 -14.33 4.19
N TRP A 79 -14.45 -13.25 4.56
CA TRP A 79 -14.75 -12.48 5.75
C TRP A 79 -15.84 -11.45 5.49
N LYS A 80 -16.92 -11.54 6.22
CA LYS A 80 -17.94 -10.48 6.27
C LYS A 80 -17.50 -9.47 7.32
N LEU A 81 -17.05 -8.30 6.87
CA LEU A 81 -16.72 -7.18 7.76
C LEU A 81 -17.98 -6.45 8.20
N ASP A 82 -17.96 -5.93 9.42
CA ASP A 82 -19.00 -5.03 9.94
C ASP A 82 -18.84 -3.65 9.31
N GLU A 83 -17.59 -3.22 9.14
CA GLU A 83 -17.22 -1.87 8.67
C GLU A 83 -15.81 -1.89 8.09
N ILE A 84 -15.56 -1.03 7.10
CA ILE A 84 -14.21 -0.61 6.71
C ILE A 84 -14.08 0.85 7.11
N ARG A 85 -13.15 1.15 8.02
CA ARG A 85 -12.92 2.49 8.56
C ARG A 85 -11.58 3.02 8.07
N GLU A 86 -11.62 4.09 7.28
CA GLU A 86 -10.45 4.86 6.91
C GLU A 86 -10.31 6.05 7.85
N PHE A 87 -9.10 6.28 8.37
CA PHE A 87 -8.82 7.39 9.26
C PHE A 87 -8.29 8.59 8.47
N PRO A 88 -8.55 9.82 8.92
CA PRO A 88 -7.91 11.00 8.36
C PRO A 88 -6.39 10.83 8.38
N PRO A 89 -5.68 11.28 7.33
CA PRO A 89 -4.22 11.20 7.32
C PRO A 89 -3.60 12.00 8.48
N GLU A 90 -2.60 11.41 9.11
CA GLU A 90 -1.85 12.03 10.21
C GLU A 90 -0.52 12.59 9.69
N PRO A 91 -0.10 13.80 10.11
CA PRO A 91 1.22 14.30 9.76
C PRO A 91 2.33 13.55 10.51
N VAL A 92 3.41 13.25 9.84
CA VAL A 92 4.67 12.83 10.48
C VAL A 92 5.51 14.08 10.68
N ILE A 93 5.82 14.41 11.93
CA ILE A 93 6.54 15.62 12.30
C ILE A 93 8.05 15.37 12.36
N ALA A 94 8.82 16.27 11.78
CA ALA A 94 10.27 16.21 11.83
C ALA A 94 10.78 16.57 13.23
N GLU A 95 11.62 15.71 13.82
CA GLU A 95 12.29 15.95 15.11
C GLU A 95 13.61 16.71 14.93
N LYS A 96 14.21 16.62 13.77
CA LYS A 96 15.45 17.29 13.36
C LYS A 96 15.30 17.90 11.98
N GLU A 97 16.27 18.75 11.62
CA GLU A 97 16.30 19.29 10.25
C GLU A 97 16.58 18.19 9.23
N ILE A 98 15.79 18.15 8.14
CA ILE A 98 15.86 17.15 7.09
C ILE A 98 15.92 17.83 5.74
N ALA A 99 17.02 17.63 5.01
CA ALA A 99 17.14 18.07 3.63
C ALA A 99 16.40 17.09 2.70
N THR A 100 15.56 17.61 1.81
CA THR A 100 14.87 16.83 0.76
C THR A 100 15.17 17.42 -0.62
N SER A 101 14.80 16.71 -1.67
CA SER A 101 14.90 17.24 -3.04
C SER A 101 13.96 18.43 -3.32
N TYR A 102 13.01 18.69 -2.43
CA TYR A 102 12.03 19.76 -2.56
C TYR A 102 12.33 20.96 -1.65
N THR A 103 12.60 20.70 -0.38
CA THR A 103 12.82 21.74 0.65
C THR A 103 13.60 21.19 1.83
N THR A 104 14.08 22.08 2.70
CA THR A 104 14.59 21.69 4.01
C THR A 104 13.45 21.75 5.02
N VAL A 105 13.12 20.61 5.61
CA VAL A 105 12.08 20.49 6.64
C VAL A 105 12.71 20.81 7.99
N LYS A 106 12.19 21.82 8.68
CA LYS A 106 12.66 22.21 10.02
C LYS A 106 12.02 21.33 11.11
N PRO A 107 12.65 21.19 12.29
CA PRO A 107 12.02 20.55 13.43
C PRO A 107 10.63 21.16 13.73
N GLY A 108 9.65 20.33 14.04
CA GLY A 108 8.26 20.73 14.29
C GLY A 108 7.40 20.86 13.03
N PHE A 109 7.98 20.78 11.84
CA PHE A 109 7.26 20.82 10.56
C PHE A 109 6.98 19.42 10.03
N VAL A 110 6.05 19.31 9.08
CA VAL A 110 5.62 18.04 8.49
C VAL A 110 6.70 17.47 7.58
N ALA A 111 7.16 16.26 7.89
CA ALA A 111 8.09 15.49 7.05
C ALA A 111 7.36 14.60 6.03
N GLY A 112 6.08 14.38 6.22
CA GLY A 112 5.23 13.52 5.40
C GLY A 112 3.96 13.12 6.12
N LEU A 113 3.35 11.98 5.74
CA LEU A 113 2.08 11.54 6.31
C LEU A 113 2.03 10.03 6.59
N LYS A 114 1.07 9.67 7.45
CA LYS A 114 0.62 8.32 7.72
C LYS A 114 -0.86 8.22 7.37
N SER A 115 -1.24 7.19 6.60
CA SER A 115 -2.63 6.82 6.28
C SER A 115 -2.92 5.44 6.83
N ILE A 116 -4.06 5.28 7.49
CA ILE A 116 -4.46 4.02 8.12
C ILE A 116 -5.89 3.71 7.72
N ALA A 117 -6.16 2.41 7.49
CA ALA A 117 -7.52 1.91 7.40
C ALA A 117 -7.64 0.55 8.10
N HIS A 118 -8.81 0.30 8.67
CA HIS A 118 -9.15 -0.93 9.39
C HIS A 118 -10.34 -1.63 8.77
N GLY A 119 -10.24 -2.95 8.56
CA GLY A 119 -11.37 -3.84 8.35
C GLY A 119 -11.82 -4.41 9.70
N ILE A 120 -13.05 -4.10 10.09
CA ILE A 120 -13.60 -4.45 11.40
C ILE A 120 -14.55 -5.64 11.25
N LYS A 121 -14.37 -6.66 12.09
CA LYS A 121 -15.21 -7.84 12.17
C LYS A 121 -15.47 -8.20 13.64
N ASN A 122 -16.73 -8.33 14.00
CA ASN A 122 -17.16 -8.59 15.40
C ASN A 122 -16.57 -7.54 16.38
N GLY A 123 -16.57 -6.27 15.96
CA GLY A 123 -16.06 -5.16 16.75
C GLY A 123 -14.53 -5.08 16.90
N LYS A 124 -13.77 -5.97 16.23
CA LYS A 124 -12.30 -6.00 16.27
C LYS A 124 -11.71 -5.65 14.90
N ALA A 125 -10.60 -4.90 14.88
CA ALA A 125 -9.83 -4.69 13.69
C ALA A 125 -9.08 -5.99 13.33
N VAL A 126 -9.52 -6.66 12.25
CA VAL A 126 -8.93 -7.92 11.76
C VAL A 126 -8.05 -7.71 10.53
N ILE A 127 -8.20 -6.59 9.82
CA ILE A 127 -7.31 -6.16 8.75
C ILE A 127 -6.86 -4.74 9.07
N ILE A 128 -5.56 -4.50 9.12
CA ILE A 128 -4.97 -3.19 9.39
C ILE A 128 -3.99 -2.87 8.26
N LEU A 129 -4.25 -1.79 7.53
CA LEU A 129 -3.34 -1.29 6.52
C LEU A 129 -2.76 0.04 6.96
N GLU A 130 -1.43 0.13 6.99
CA GLU A 130 -0.67 1.33 7.31
C GLU A 130 0.22 1.72 6.15
N PHE A 131 -0.01 2.89 5.59
CA PHE A 131 0.85 3.51 4.60
C PHE A 131 1.53 4.72 5.22
N ILE A 132 2.86 4.70 5.30
CA ILE A 132 3.67 5.74 5.93
C ILE A 132 4.68 6.22 4.91
N SER A 133 4.70 7.52 4.63
CA SER A 133 5.66 8.13 3.71
C SER A 133 6.13 9.46 4.25
N HIS A 134 7.41 9.54 4.61
CA HIS A 134 8.00 10.78 5.12
C HIS A 134 9.52 10.83 4.84
N ALA A 135 10.10 12.03 4.97
CA ALA A 135 11.50 12.27 4.63
C ALA A 135 12.52 11.86 5.73
N ALA A 136 12.04 11.39 6.88
CA ALA A 136 12.88 11.00 8.02
C ALA A 136 12.94 9.48 8.24
N VAL A 137 12.61 8.68 7.22
CA VAL A 137 12.61 7.22 7.32
C VAL A 137 14.04 6.70 7.51
N GLU A 138 14.27 5.93 8.56
CA GLU A 138 15.55 5.26 8.81
C GLU A 138 15.69 3.99 7.97
N GLU A 139 14.59 3.26 7.79
CA GLU A 139 14.55 2.03 7.02
C GLU A 139 13.27 1.97 6.17
N GLU A 140 13.42 1.88 4.85
CA GLU A 140 12.30 1.59 3.95
C GLU A 140 11.99 0.10 3.96
N TYR A 141 10.70 -0.24 4.01
CA TYR A 141 10.26 -1.63 3.89
C TYR A 141 8.78 -1.73 3.55
N ASP A 142 8.40 -2.88 3.00
CA ASP A 142 7.03 -3.38 2.98
C ASP A 142 6.97 -4.61 3.87
N ALA A 143 5.94 -4.74 4.71
CA ALA A 143 5.81 -5.89 5.61
C ALA A 143 4.37 -6.36 5.76
N VAL A 144 4.22 -7.68 5.88
CA VAL A 144 2.96 -8.35 6.16
C VAL A 144 3.11 -9.19 7.43
N SER A 145 2.22 -8.99 8.39
CA SER A 145 2.11 -9.81 9.59
C SER A 145 0.73 -10.48 9.62
N ILE A 146 0.71 -11.80 9.73
CA ILE A 146 -0.50 -12.60 9.83
C ILE A 146 -0.50 -13.28 11.18
N GLU A 147 -1.47 -12.94 12.03
CA GLU A 147 -1.78 -13.69 13.23
C GLU A 147 -2.69 -14.85 12.85
N GLY A 148 -2.27 -16.09 13.17
CA GLY A 148 -2.97 -17.31 12.79
C GLY A 148 -2.14 -18.56 13.06
N THR A 149 -2.48 -19.65 12.39
CA THR A 149 -1.79 -20.94 12.51
C THR A 149 -1.36 -21.44 11.13
N PRO A 150 -0.04 -21.41 10.79
CA PRO A 150 1.04 -20.75 11.54
C PRO A 150 0.97 -19.24 11.48
N LYS A 151 1.63 -18.57 12.41
CA LYS A 151 1.92 -17.15 12.37
C LYS A 151 2.93 -16.88 11.25
N ILE A 152 2.68 -15.82 10.44
CA ILE A 152 3.59 -15.46 9.34
C ILE A 152 3.99 -13.99 9.51
N TYR A 153 5.28 -13.74 9.32
CA TYR A 153 5.83 -12.40 9.17
C TYR A 153 6.74 -12.38 7.94
N GLU A 154 6.43 -11.47 7.01
CA GLU A 154 7.24 -11.23 5.83
C GLU A 154 7.66 -9.77 5.80
N LYS A 155 8.90 -9.49 5.36
CA LYS A 155 9.44 -8.14 5.21
C LYS A 155 10.28 -8.05 3.94
N ILE A 156 9.90 -7.16 3.05
CA ILE A 156 10.71 -6.75 1.89
C ILE A 156 11.59 -5.60 2.34
N ALA A 157 12.86 -5.90 2.66
CA ALA A 157 13.85 -4.89 3.05
C ALA A 157 14.11 -3.91 1.90
N GLY A 158 14.19 -2.61 2.20
CA GLY A 158 14.30 -1.55 1.21
C GLY A 158 12.99 -1.21 0.49
N GLY A 159 11.93 -2.00 0.69
CA GLY A 159 10.63 -1.78 0.06
C GLY A 159 10.64 -1.87 -1.47
N VAL A 160 9.46 -1.82 -2.08
CA VAL A 160 9.32 -1.77 -3.54
C VAL A 160 9.14 -0.33 -4.00
N HIS A 161 10.01 0.14 -4.88
CA HIS A 161 9.88 1.49 -5.43
C HIS A 161 8.55 1.65 -6.18
N GLY A 162 7.68 2.58 -5.73
CA GLY A 162 6.29 2.68 -6.18
C GLY A 162 6.14 2.88 -7.69
N ASP A 163 6.96 3.74 -8.31
CA ASP A 163 6.85 4.02 -9.75
C ASP A 163 7.31 2.82 -10.59
N ILE A 164 8.40 2.16 -10.19
CA ILE A 164 8.90 0.95 -10.87
C ILE A 164 7.91 -0.20 -10.72
N GLY A 165 7.48 -0.47 -9.48
CA GLY A 165 6.53 -1.55 -9.19
C GLY A 165 5.18 -1.37 -9.89
N THR A 166 4.68 -0.13 -10.01
CA THR A 166 3.42 0.14 -10.72
C THR A 166 3.53 -0.21 -12.21
N VAL A 167 4.61 0.21 -12.87
CA VAL A 167 4.84 -0.13 -14.28
C VAL A 167 4.99 -1.63 -14.46
N ALA A 168 5.80 -2.28 -13.60
CA ALA A 168 6.00 -3.72 -13.64
C ALA A 168 4.68 -4.49 -13.48
N MET A 169 3.84 -4.13 -12.48
CA MET A 169 2.54 -4.78 -12.28
C MET A 169 1.63 -4.63 -13.50
N ILE A 170 1.53 -3.44 -14.08
CA ILE A 170 0.70 -3.23 -15.27
C ILE A 170 1.18 -4.14 -16.42
N VAL A 171 2.48 -4.12 -16.74
CA VAL A 171 3.04 -4.90 -17.83
C VAL A 171 2.90 -6.40 -17.60
N ASN A 172 3.25 -6.89 -16.41
CA ASN A 172 3.21 -8.30 -16.06
C ASN A 172 1.78 -8.88 -16.05
N MET A 173 0.77 -8.04 -15.85
CA MET A 173 -0.62 -8.49 -15.84
C MET A 173 -1.27 -8.51 -17.24
N ILE A 174 -0.67 -7.91 -18.26
CA ILE A 174 -1.23 -7.91 -19.63
C ILE A 174 -1.59 -9.32 -20.11
N PRO A 175 -0.70 -10.33 -20.10
CA PRO A 175 -1.04 -11.67 -20.58
C PRO A 175 -2.13 -12.33 -19.76
N LYS A 176 -2.17 -12.06 -18.43
CA LYS A 176 -3.16 -12.64 -17.52
C LYS A 176 -4.55 -12.06 -17.76
N VAL A 177 -4.64 -10.75 -17.98
CA VAL A 177 -5.90 -10.06 -18.31
C VAL A 177 -6.43 -10.52 -19.67
N LEU A 178 -5.57 -10.64 -20.70
CA LEU A 178 -5.97 -11.10 -22.03
C LEU A 178 -6.50 -12.54 -22.04
N ASN A 179 -6.08 -13.36 -21.08
CA ASN A 179 -6.54 -14.74 -20.91
C ASN A 179 -7.68 -14.89 -19.88
N ALA A 180 -8.07 -13.80 -19.21
CA ALA A 180 -9.16 -13.83 -18.26
C ALA A 180 -10.55 -13.96 -18.94
N LYS A 181 -11.55 -14.36 -18.17
CA LYS A 181 -12.93 -14.33 -18.61
C LYS A 181 -13.39 -12.87 -18.77
N PRO A 182 -14.28 -12.56 -19.71
CA PRO A 182 -14.88 -11.22 -19.81
C PRO A 182 -15.61 -10.83 -18.52
N GLY A 183 -15.46 -9.58 -18.11
CA GLY A 183 -16.11 -9.03 -16.92
C GLY A 183 -15.19 -8.14 -16.09
N LEU A 184 -15.71 -7.62 -14.98
CA LEU A 184 -14.93 -6.91 -13.99
C LEU A 184 -14.15 -7.93 -13.14
N MET A 185 -12.84 -7.83 -13.19
CA MET A 185 -11.92 -8.73 -12.47
C MET A 185 -11.02 -7.91 -11.53
N THR A 186 -10.74 -8.46 -10.38
CA THR A 186 -9.74 -7.91 -9.44
C THR A 186 -8.49 -8.78 -9.40
N MET A 187 -7.46 -8.35 -8.70
CA MET A 187 -6.21 -9.12 -8.59
C MET A 187 -6.40 -10.49 -7.93
N LYS A 188 -7.43 -10.68 -7.09
CA LYS A 188 -7.74 -12.00 -6.49
C LYS A 188 -8.36 -12.98 -7.49
N ASP A 189 -8.95 -12.49 -8.57
CA ASP A 189 -9.65 -13.30 -9.58
C ASP A 189 -8.74 -13.72 -10.73
N LEU A 190 -7.57 -13.09 -10.82
CA LEU A 190 -6.58 -13.34 -11.87
C LEU A 190 -5.53 -14.35 -11.37
N PRO A 191 -4.83 -15.06 -12.29
CA PRO A 191 -3.66 -15.85 -11.92
C PRO A 191 -2.62 -15.02 -11.19
N LEU A 192 -1.86 -15.66 -10.29
CA LEU A 192 -0.81 -15.02 -9.51
C LEU A 192 0.09 -14.14 -10.39
N PRO A 193 0.37 -12.90 -9.98
CA PRO A 193 1.28 -12.04 -10.70
C PRO A 193 2.68 -12.64 -10.72
N SER A 194 3.31 -12.60 -11.88
CA SER A 194 4.69 -13.04 -12.08
C SER A 194 5.33 -12.17 -13.13
N ALA A 195 6.63 -11.97 -13.05
CA ALA A 195 7.38 -11.24 -14.06
C ALA A 195 7.21 -11.87 -15.45
N THR A 196 7.21 -11.02 -16.46
CA THR A 196 7.21 -11.40 -17.89
C THR A 196 8.50 -10.88 -18.54
N PRO A 197 9.67 -11.51 -18.25
CA PRO A 197 10.98 -10.98 -18.67
C PRO A 197 11.26 -11.15 -20.16
N GLU A 198 10.52 -12.03 -20.82
CA GLU A 198 10.68 -12.32 -22.24
C GLU A 198 9.87 -11.36 -23.13
N ASP A 199 10.03 -11.48 -24.44
CA ASP A 199 9.21 -10.75 -25.40
C ASP A 199 7.72 -11.02 -25.13
N MET A 200 6.94 -9.96 -24.95
CA MET A 200 5.51 -10.06 -24.62
C MET A 200 4.72 -10.96 -25.58
N ARG A 201 5.15 -11.05 -26.85
CA ARG A 201 4.53 -11.92 -27.85
C ARG A 201 4.57 -13.40 -27.50
N VAL A 202 5.58 -13.84 -26.74
CA VAL A 202 5.68 -15.24 -26.23
C VAL A 202 4.49 -15.58 -25.32
N TYR A 203 4.08 -14.63 -24.48
CA TYR A 203 2.98 -14.83 -23.53
C TYR A 203 1.60 -14.73 -24.20
N LEU A 204 1.50 -14.05 -25.33
CA LEU A 204 0.25 -13.90 -26.09
C LEU A 204 -0.04 -15.09 -27.00
N GLN A 205 0.98 -15.83 -27.41
CA GLN A 205 0.87 -16.97 -28.32
C GLN A 205 0.40 -18.26 -27.63
N MET A 206 0.23 -18.26 -26.32
CA MET A 206 -0.22 -19.45 -25.57
C MET A 206 -1.72 -19.77 -25.72
N LYS A 207 -2.44 -19.09 -26.64
CA LYS A 207 -3.79 -19.47 -27.06
C LYS A 207 -3.71 -20.21 -28.41
N LYS A 208 -3.43 -21.48 -28.36
CA LYS A 208 -3.87 -22.43 -29.40
C LYS A 208 -4.77 -23.47 -28.78
#